data_2b9c8157f40937822b9dc63fdffa3dc1
#
_entry.id   2b9c8157f40937822b9dc63fdffa3dc1
#
_cell.length_a   1.000
_cell.length_b   1.000
_cell.length_c   1.000
_cell.angle_alpha   90.00
_cell.angle_beta   90.00
_cell.angle_gamma   90.00
#
_symmetry.space_group_name_H-M   'P 1'
#
loop_
_entity.id
_entity.type
_entity.pdbx_description
1 polymer ?
#
loop_
_entity_poly.entity_id
_entity_poly.type
_entity_poly.pdbx_seq_one_letter_code
_entity_poly.pdbx_strand_id
1 'polypeptide(L)'
;MSKAGRGQNLIPWPNRIRDGRYTFNGVAQQLWLSEPARQNASHGLARYLPWVLVNKEAESVTNRVRIYPQPGWPGALEAQLTHQVGDDGLTVTLEATNIGPVELPFGYGAHPYLTVGESTVDEVALTVPAASYLEVDDRLLPTKISPVDGTIYDLRRGPVLGSTSLDTAMTDLARAADGRWRVKVVLGERYAELWGDETMNWVQAFTGGPNRNWSIAVEPMTCGPDAFNAGPTHDDLRVLGPGEAFIGQWGISGK
;
A
#
# COMPACT_ATOMS: atom_id res chain seq x y z
N MET A 1 -3.68 8.21 -17.18
CA MET A 1 -3.47 7.70 -15.81
C MET A 1 -4.45 6.59 -15.52
N SER A 2 -4.03 5.59 -14.76
CA SER A 2 -4.88 4.51 -14.26
C SER A 2 -6.02 5.09 -13.41
N LYS A 3 -7.27 4.65 -13.65
CA LYS A 3 -8.41 5.06 -12.82
C LYS A 3 -8.30 4.40 -11.43
N ALA A 4 -8.67 5.11 -10.38
CA ALA A 4 -8.70 4.62 -8.99
C ALA A 4 -7.38 3.99 -8.50
N GLY A 5 -6.24 4.46 -8.96
CA GLY A 5 -4.94 3.98 -8.50
C GLY A 5 -4.51 2.59 -8.98
N ARG A 6 -5.30 1.90 -9.82
CA ARG A 6 -5.06 0.50 -10.20
C ARG A 6 -3.65 0.22 -10.68
N GLY A 7 -2.95 -0.70 -9.99
CA GLY A 7 -1.60 -1.14 -10.31
C GLY A 7 -0.51 -0.09 -10.03
N GLN A 8 -0.82 1.00 -9.36
CA GLN A 8 0.18 2.02 -9.03
C GLN A 8 1.06 1.60 -7.86
N ASN A 9 2.31 2.06 -7.90
CA ASN A 9 3.26 1.95 -6.80
C ASN A 9 3.32 3.30 -6.08
N LEU A 10 3.09 3.26 -4.78
CA LEU A 10 2.87 4.38 -3.89
C LEU A 10 4.18 4.70 -3.18
N ILE A 11 5.03 5.49 -3.83
CA ILE A 11 6.39 5.80 -3.41
C ILE A 11 6.57 7.34 -3.45
N PRO A 12 7.18 7.95 -2.45
CA PRO A 12 7.80 7.43 -1.24
C PRO A 12 6.88 7.40 -0.01
N TRP A 13 5.57 7.44 -0.18
CA TRP A 13 4.58 7.19 0.87
C TRP A 13 3.32 6.57 0.29
N PRO A 14 2.70 5.58 0.97
CA PRO A 14 1.35 5.12 0.66
C PRO A 14 0.33 6.06 1.27
N ASN A 15 -0.92 5.96 0.83
CA ASN A 15 -2.06 6.65 1.39
C ASN A 15 -1.85 8.19 1.48
N ARG A 16 -2.17 8.85 2.59
CA ARG A 16 -2.29 10.31 2.71
C ARG A 16 -1.21 10.93 3.60
N ILE A 17 -0.87 12.20 3.32
CA ILE A 17 -0.15 13.11 4.22
C ILE A 17 -1.04 14.33 4.42
N ARG A 18 -1.38 14.63 5.68
CA ARG A 18 -2.23 15.73 6.14
C ARG A 18 -1.74 17.07 5.60
N ASP A 19 -2.61 17.83 4.94
CA ASP A 19 -2.32 19.15 4.34
C ASP A 19 -1.14 19.15 3.36
N GLY A 20 -0.65 17.95 2.96
CA GLY A 20 0.61 17.80 2.24
C GLY A 20 1.82 18.32 3.03
N ARG A 21 1.71 18.45 4.35
CA ARG A 21 2.76 19.02 5.22
C ARG A 21 3.36 17.97 6.12
N TYR A 22 4.67 18.07 6.30
CA TYR A 22 5.41 17.33 7.32
C TYR A 22 6.67 18.07 7.69
N THR A 23 7.27 17.72 8.82
CA THR A 23 8.58 18.24 9.24
C THR A 23 9.54 17.06 9.32
N PHE A 24 10.66 17.17 8.62
CA PHE A 24 11.69 16.16 8.62
C PHE A 24 13.06 16.79 8.89
N ASN A 25 13.79 16.25 9.89
CA ASN A 25 15.08 16.80 10.37
C ASN A 25 15.01 18.31 10.67
N GLY A 26 13.90 18.75 11.28
CA GLY A 26 13.68 20.16 11.65
C GLY A 26 13.28 21.07 10.48
N VAL A 27 13.18 20.56 9.26
CA VAL A 27 12.80 21.33 8.06
C VAL A 27 11.34 21.04 7.68
N ALA A 28 10.53 22.10 7.63
CA ALA A 28 9.14 21.99 7.17
C ALA A 28 9.10 21.77 5.65
N GLN A 29 8.29 20.82 5.24
CA GLN A 29 8.08 20.43 3.85
C GLN A 29 6.63 20.67 3.45
N GLN A 30 6.39 21.07 2.18
CA GLN A 30 5.06 21.25 1.60
C GLN A 30 4.97 20.52 0.27
N LEU A 31 4.24 19.42 0.26
CA LEU A 31 3.89 18.63 -0.93
C LEU A 31 2.69 19.26 -1.66
N TRP A 32 2.55 18.90 -2.92
CA TRP A 32 1.36 19.23 -3.70
C TRP A 32 0.13 18.46 -3.19
N LEU A 33 -1.00 19.14 -3.08
CA LEU A 33 -2.26 18.52 -2.70
C LEU A 33 -2.83 17.73 -3.88
N SER A 34 -2.51 16.45 -3.96
CA SER A 34 -3.00 15.56 -5.03
C SER A 34 -4.43 15.05 -4.80
N GLU A 35 -4.97 15.23 -3.60
CA GLU A 35 -6.36 15.02 -3.21
C GLU A 35 -6.95 16.32 -2.64
N PRO A 36 -7.23 17.34 -3.50
CA PRO A 36 -7.62 18.67 -3.02
C PRO A 36 -8.96 18.68 -2.28
N ALA A 37 -9.89 17.78 -2.60
CA ALA A 37 -11.18 17.68 -1.94
C ALA A 37 -11.05 17.35 -0.43
N ARG A 38 -9.99 16.66 -0.03
CA ARG A 38 -9.65 16.37 1.38
C ARG A 38 -8.40 17.09 1.86
N GLN A 39 -7.84 17.97 1.05
CA GLN A 39 -6.63 18.74 1.35
C GLN A 39 -5.43 17.84 1.75
N ASN A 40 -5.24 16.70 1.07
CA ASN A 40 -4.17 15.77 1.35
C ASN A 40 -3.21 15.62 0.16
N ALA A 41 -1.94 15.32 0.44
CA ALA A 41 -1.05 14.70 -0.53
C ALA A 41 -1.22 13.18 -0.45
N SER A 42 -1.53 12.53 -1.58
CA SER A 42 -1.91 11.13 -1.62
C SER A 42 -1.03 10.32 -2.56
N HIS A 43 -0.60 9.12 -2.08
CA HIS A 43 0.02 8.05 -2.86
C HIS A 43 1.35 8.38 -3.53
N GLY A 44 2.16 9.21 -2.90
CA GLY A 44 3.53 9.46 -3.33
C GLY A 44 3.68 10.21 -4.64
N LEU A 45 4.89 10.16 -5.16
CA LEU A 45 5.33 10.89 -6.34
C LEU A 45 5.52 9.99 -7.57
N ALA A 46 5.93 8.73 -7.35
CA ALA A 46 6.27 7.79 -8.42
C ALA A 46 5.13 7.49 -9.40
N ARG A 47 3.88 7.65 -8.94
CA ARG A 47 2.68 7.43 -9.77
C ARG A 47 2.53 8.40 -10.96
N TYR A 48 3.25 9.52 -10.91
CA TYR A 48 3.22 10.56 -11.95
C TYR A 48 4.45 10.53 -12.86
N LEU A 49 5.42 9.65 -12.58
CA LEU A 49 6.69 9.59 -13.27
C LEU A 49 6.74 8.42 -14.27
N PRO A 50 7.48 8.58 -15.37
CA PRO A 50 7.74 7.48 -16.29
C PRO A 50 8.71 6.47 -15.67
N TRP A 51 8.32 5.19 -15.71
CA TRP A 51 9.20 4.09 -15.35
C TRP A 51 9.97 3.62 -16.58
N VAL A 52 11.25 3.32 -16.41
CA VAL A 52 12.14 2.88 -17.49
C VAL A 52 12.39 1.39 -17.32
N LEU A 53 12.23 0.63 -18.40
CA LEU A 53 12.60 -0.79 -18.45
C LEU A 53 14.12 -0.93 -18.26
N VAL A 54 14.54 -1.70 -17.25
CA VAL A 54 15.95 -1.98 -16.93
C VAL A 54 16.36 -3.36 -17.39
N ASN A 55 15.52 -4.38 -17.11
CA ASN A 55 15.76 -5.75 -17.50
C ASN A 55 14.46 -6.46 -17.87
N LYS A 56 14.54 -7.40 -18.79
CA LYS A 56 13.43 -8.27 -19.19
C LYS A 56 13.97 -9.66 -19.51
N GLU A 57 13.41 -10.64 -18.82
CA GLU A 57 13.66 -12.07 -19.02
C GLU A 57 12.35 -12.79 -19.34
N ALA A 58 12.38 -14.11 -19.49
CA ALA A 58 11.20 -14.90 -19.86
C ALA A 58 10.08 -14.77 -18.80
N GLU A 59 10.42 -14.74 -17.53
CA GLU A 59 9.50 -14.79 -16.40
C GLU A 59 9.61 -13.55 -15.49
N SER A 60 10.44 -12.58 -15.85
CA SER A 60 10.62 -11.38 -15.04
C SER A 60 10.79 -10.10 -15.85
N VAL A 61 10.37 -8.99 -15.22
CA VAL A 61 10.61 -7.65 -15.75
C VAL A 61 10.97 -6.71 -14.60
N THR A 62 12.05 -5.94 -14.79
CA THR A 62 12.49 -4.91 -13.84
C THR A 62 12.34 -3.54 -14.46
N ASN A 63 11.60 -2.68 -13.78
CA ASN A 63 11.45 -1.27 -14.13
C ASN A 63 12.06 -0.39 -13.04
N ARG A 64 12.52 0.79 -13.44
CA ARG A 64 13.15 1.76 -12.55
C ARG A 64 12.52 3.13 -12.70
N VAL A 65 12.40 3.85 -11.57
CA VAL A 65 12.05 5.26 -11.51
C VAL A 65 13.03 6.00 -10.61
N ARG A 66 13.30 7.28 -10.90
CA ARG A 66 14.04 8.19 -10.03
C ARG A 66 13.17 9.36 -9.64
N ILE A 67 13.13 9.66 -8.35
CA ILE A 67 12.48 10.81 -7.77
C ILE A 67 13.58 11.77 -7.36
N TYR A 68 13.63 12.93 -8.00
CA TYR A 68 14.61 13.96 -7.70
C TYR A 68 14.07 15.00 -6.71
N PRO A 69 14.95 15.80 -6.07
CA PRO A 69 14.54 16.90 -5.21
C PRO A 69 13.54 17.82 -5.90
N GLN A 70 12.45 18.13 -5.20
CA GLN A 70 11.36 18.97 -5.68
C GLN A 70 10.61 19.59 -4.50
N PRO A 71 9.70 20.56 -4.68
CA PRO A 71 8.93 21.13 -3.58
C PRO A 71 8.27 20.06 -2.72
N GLY A 72 8.57 20.08 -1.41
CA GLY A 72 8.09 19.10 -0.44
C GLY A 72 8.82 17.74 -0.42
N TRP A 73 9.85 17.57 -1.26
CA TRP A 73 10.68 16.36 -1.27
C TRP A 73 12.15 16.71 -1.44
N PRO A 74 12.98 16.61 -0.36
CA PRO A 74 14.31 17.21 -0.34
C PRO A 74 15.40 16.37 -1.02
N GLY A 75 15.15 15.09 -1.34
CA GLY A 75 16.21 14.19 -1.75
C GLY A 75 16.01 13.44 -3.04
N ALA A 76 16.98 12.61 -3.40
CA ALA A 76 16.97 11.77 -4.58
C ALA A 76 16.81 10.29 -4.19
N LEU A 77 15.76 9.65 -4.69
CA LEU A 77 15.44 8.24 -4.49
C LEU A 77 15.41 7.52 -5.83
N GLU A 78 16.07 6.38 -5.94
CA GLU A 78 15.88 5.42 -7.04
C GLU A 78 15.03 4.26 -6.53
N ALA A 79 13.99 3.88 -7.26
CA ALA A 79 13.21 2.70 -6.99
C ALA A 79 13.25 1.75 -8.19
N GLN A 80 13.59 0.50 -7.95
CA GLN A 80 13.53 -0.61 -8.91
C GLN A 80 12.43 -1.57 -8.48
N LEU A 81 11.57 -1.93 -9.42
CA LEU A 81 10.45 -2.84 -9.20
C LEU A 81 10.58 -4.02 -10.14
N THR A 82 10.79 -5.19 -9.57
CA THR A 82 10.86 -6.46 -10.30
C THR A 82 9.55 -7.21 -10.11
N HIS A 83 8.89 -7.51 -11.23
CA HIS A 83 7.75 -8.43 -11.29
C HIS A 83 8.29 -9.76 -11.81
N GLN A 84 8.04 -10.83 -11.07
CA GLN A 84 8.42 -12.18 -11.43
C GLN A 84 7.20 -13.10 -11.36
N VAL A 85 6.95 -13.88 -12.40
CA VAL A 85 5.91 -14.90 -12.44
C VAL A 85 6.54 -16.28 -12.30
N GLY A 86 5.85 -17.19 -11.63
CA GLY A 86 6.27 -18.57 -11.40
C GLY A 86 5.07 -19.45 -11.08
N ASP A 87 5.30 -20.70 -10.72
CA ASP A 87 4.25 -21.67 -10.41
C ASP A 87 3.36 -21.23 -9.25
N ASP A 88 3.92 -20.43 -8.31
CA ASP A 88 3.19 -19.90 -7.14
C ASP A 88 2.48 -18.55 -7.41
N GLY A 89 2.50 -18.06 -8.66
CA GLY A 89 1.89 -16.79 -9.06
C GLY A 89 2.88 -15.64 -9.29
N LEU A 90 2.47 -14.42 -8.97
CA LEU A 90 3.26 -13.19 -9.13
C LEU A 90 3.98 -12.86 -7.82
N THR A 91 5.28 -12.61 -7.90
CA THR A 91 6.07 -11.95 -6.85
C THR A 91 6.51 -10.57 -7.35
N VAL A 92 6.35 -9.57 -6.50
CA VAL A 92 6.81 -8.20 -6.75
C VAL A 92 7.83 -7.82 -5.69
N THR A 93 9.03 -7.46 -6.12
CA THR A 93 10.12 -6.99 -5.26
C THR A 93 10.38 -5.52 -5.53
N LEU A 94 10.28 -4.69 -4.50
CA LEU A 94 10.76 -3.31 -4.54
C LEU A 94 12.14 -3.24 -3.89
N GLU A 95 13.08 -2.60 -4.58
CA GLU A 95 14.31 -2.06 -4.02
C GLU A 95 14.29 -0.54 -4.18
N ALA A 96 14.36 0.20 -3.05
CA ALA A 96 14.36 1.66 -3.05
C ALA A 96 15.61 2.17 -2.36
N THR A 97 16.49 2.86 -3.10
CA THR A 97 17.79 3.34 -2.65
C THR A 97 17.80 4.86 -2.56
N ASN A 98 18.22 5.40 -1.44
CA ASN A 98 18.54 6.82 -1.32
C ASN A 98 19.85 7.11 -2.07
N ILE A 99 19.74 7.71 -3.25
CA ILE A 99 20.89 8.07 -4.10
C ILE A 99 21.37 9.51 -3.91
N GLY A 100 20.81 10.21 -2.91
CA GLY A 100 21.17 11.58 -2.56
C GLY A 100 22.06 11.68 -1.32
N PRO A 101 22.48 12.89 -0.95
CA PRO A 101 23.38 13.13 0.19
C PRO A 101 22.65 13.37 1.53
N VAL A 102 21.30 13.39 1.54
CA VAL A 102 20.50 13.68 2.75
C VAL A 102 19.63 12.48 3.10
N GLU A 103 19.31 12.32 4.38
CA GLU A 103 18.32 11.34 4.83
C GLU A 103 16.93 11.61 4.24
N LEU A 104 16.16 10.55 4.02
CA LEU A 104 14.81 10.61 3.45
C LEU A 104 13.80 9.86 4.31
N PRO A 105 12.62 10.44 4.59
CA PRO A 105 11.50 9.69 5.12
C PRO A 105 10.94 8.78 4.01
N PHE A 106 10.65 7.52 4.31
CA PHE A 106 10.26 6.55 3.30
C PHE A 106 9.12 5.64 3.77
N GLY A 107 8.16 5.46 2.90
CA GLY A 107 7.14 4.43 2.96
C GLY A 107 6.81 3.92 1.57
N TYR A 108 6.35 2.68 1.50
CA TYR A 108 5.94 2.02 0.26
C TYR A 108 4.55 1.43 0.39
N GLY A 109 3.80 1.47 -0.68
CA GLY A 109 2.59 0.68 -0.88
C GLY A 109 2.37 0.35 -2.35
N ALA A 110 1.53 -0.65 -2.59
CA ALA A 110 1.06 -0.99 -3.92
C ALA A 110 -0.46 -1.01 -3.94
N HIS A 111 -1.06 -0.76 -5.11
CA HIS A 111 -2.52 -0.62 -5.25
C HIS A 111 -3.11 -1.66 -6.22
N PRO A 112 -2.84 -2.98 -6.01
CA PRO A 112 -3.46 -4.03 -6.80
C PRO A 112 -4.95 -4.16 -6.49
N TYR A 113 -5.70 -4.62 -7.49
CA TYR A 113 -7.11 -4.98 -7.35
C TYR A 113 -7.27 -6.48 -7.60
N LEU A 114 -7.89 -7.18 -6.65
CA LEU A 114 -8.19 -8.59 -6.75
C LEU A 114 -9.61 -8.81 -7.27
N THR A 115 -9.77 -9.85 -8.08
CA THR A 115 -11.06 -10.34 -8.56
C THR A 115 -11.04 -11.87 -8.64
N VAL A 116 -12.20 -12.50 -8.52
CA VAL A 116 -12.40 -13.96 -8.64
C VAL A 116 -13.40 -14.29 -9.75
N GLY A 117 -13.15 -13.76 -10.94
CA GLY A 117 -14.00 -13.94 -12.11
C GLY A 117 -15.07 -12.84 -12.25
N GLU A 118 -16.25 -13.18 -12.75
CA GLU A 118 -17.33 -12.24 -13.05
C GLU A 118 -18.27 -11.98 -11.84
N SER A 119 -17.73 -11.98 -10.62
CA SER A 119 -18.49 -11.67 -9.40
C SER A 119 -18.49 -10.19 -9.07
N THR A 120 -19.49 -9.77 -8.32
CA THR A 120 -19.47 -8.46 -7.66
C THR A 120 -18.77 -8.56 -6.32
N VAL A 121 -18.33 -7.41 -5.79
CA VAL A 121 -17.70 -7.30 -4.45
C VAL A 121 -18.66 -7.81 -3.35
N ASP A 122 -19.96 -7.70 -3.56
CA ASP A 122 -20.98 -8.10 -2.59
C ASP A 122 -21.05 -9.62 -2.37
N GLU A 123 -20.65 -10.39 -3.39
CA GLU A 123 -20.77 -11.86 -3.40
C GLU A 123 -19.55 -12.57 -2.82
N VAL A 124 -18.43 -11.88 -2.69
CA VAL A 124 -17.17 -12.51 -2.27
C VAL A 124 -16.98 -12.49 -0.77
N ALA A 125 -16.32 -13.52 -0.26
CA ALA A 125 -15.80 -13.53 1.10
C ALA A 125 -14.39 -12.91 1.12
N LEU A 126 -14.11 -12.06 2.13
CA LEU A 126 -12.81 -11.42 2.31
C LEU A 126 -12.21 -11.81 3.65
N THR A 127 -11.04 -12.44 3.62
CA THR A 127 -10.26 -12.72 4.82
C THR A 127 -9.10 -11.75 4.91
N VAL A 128 -8.99 -11.04 6.05
CA VAL A 128 -7.82 -10.21 6.39
C VAL A 128 -7.33 -10.62 7.78
N PRO A 129 -6.08 -11.05 7.95
CA PRO A 129 -5.55 -11.57 9.21
C PRO A 129 -5.15 -10.46 10.20
N ALA A 130 -5.88 -9.36 10.25
CA ALA A 130 -5.58 -8.19 11.07
C ALA A 130 -6.26 -8.29 12.45
N ALA A 131 -5.54 -7.92 13.52
CA ALA A 131 -6.11 -7.78 14.85
C ALA A 131 -6.58 -6.33 15.12
N SER A 132 -6.08 -5.37 14.37
CA SER A 132 -6.38 -3.94 14.56
C SER A 132 -6.70 -3.23 13.23
N TYR A 133 -7.48 -2.15 13.33
CA TYR A 133 -7.78 -1.26 12.22
C TYR A 133 -7.55 0.19 12.61
N LEU A 134 -7.38 1.05 11.62
CA LEU A 134 -7.18 2.48 11.80
C LEU A 134 -8.51 3.22 11.74
N GLU A 135 -8.89 3.88 12.83
CA GLU A 135 -9.96 4.86 12.83
C GLU A 135 -9.47 6.15 12.16
N VAL A 136 -10.33 6.77 11.36
CA VAL A 136 -10.00 7.97 10.60
C VAL A 136 -11.06 9.04 10.78
N ASP A 137 -10.66 10.29 10.57
CA ASP A 137 -11.58 11.44 10.51
C ASP A 137 -12.29 11.57 9.13
N ASP A 138 -13.10 12.61 8.95
CA ASP A 138 -13.84 12.89 7.70
C ASP A 138 -12.89 13.14 6.49
N ARG A 139 -11.62 13.43 6.75
CA ARG A 139 -10.58 13.60 5.74
C ARG A 139 -9.82 12.31 5.46
N LEU A 140 -10.22 11.21 6.07
CA LEU A 140 -9.55 9.90 6.05
C LEU A 140 -8.12 9.97 6.62
N LEU A 141 -7.92 10.79 7.65
CA LEU A 141 -6.66 10.92 8.36
C LEU A 141 -6.69 10.16 9.69
N PRO A 142 -5.59 9.57 10.12
CA PRO A 142 -5.54 8.70 11.29
C PRO A 142 -5.91 9.42 12.58
N THR A 143 -6.72 8.78 13.40
CA THR A 143 -7.08 9.24 14.74
C THR A 143 -6.65 8.27 15.83
N LYS A 144 -6.85 6.96 15.60
CA LYS A 144 -6.59 5.92 16.60
C LYS A 144 -6.47 4.55 15.94
N ILE A 145 -5.66 3.66 16.52
CA ILE A 145 -5.67 2.22 16.23
C ILE A 145 -6.59 1.54 17.24
N SER A 146 -7.52 0.72 16.74
CA SER A 146 -8.52 0.02 17.55
C SER A 146 -8.61 -1.46 17.17
N PRO A 147 -8.95 -2.37 18.12
CA PRO A 147 -9.11 -3.79 17.83
C PRO A 147 -10.30 -4.02 16.89
N VAL A 148 -10.19 -5.03 16.02
CA VAL A 148 -11.27 -5.39 15.08
C VAL A 148 -12.42 -6.14 15.77
N ASP A 149 -12.22 -6.69 16.97
CA ASP A 149 -13.20 -7.54 17.67
C ASP A 149 -14.56 -6.89 17.81
N GLY A 150 -15.61 -7.60 17.35
CA GLY A 150 -17.00 -7.14 17.42
C GLY A 150 -17.37 -6.01 16.46
N THR A 151 -16.49 -5.67 15.51
CA THR A 151 -16.74 -4.62 14.50
C THR A 151 -16.97 -5.23 13.11
N ILE A 152 -17.41 -4.42 12.14
CA ILE A 152 -17.50 -4.80 10.73
C ILE A 152 -16.12 -5.04 10.09
N TYR A 153 -15.04 -4.65 10.76
CA TYR A 153 -13.66 -4.83 10.33
C TYR A 153 -13.05 -6.15 10.80
N ASP A 154 -13.77 -6.97 11.57
CA ASP A 154 -13.32 -8.33 11.90
C ASP A 154 -13.50 -9.28 10.71
N LEU A 155 -12.51 -9.25 9.82
CA LEU A 155 -12.48 -10.04 8.60
C LEU A 155 -11.67 -11.33 8.74
N ARG A 156 -11.21 -11.67 9.94
CA ARG A 156 -10.33 -12.84 10.19
C ARG A 156 -10.98 -14.17 9.82
N ARG A 157 -12.30 -14.26 9.85
CA ARG A 157 -13.06 -15.47 9.52
C ARG A 157 -13.57 -15.50 8.08
N GLY A 158 -13.26 -14.50 7.26
CA GLY A 158 -13.68 -14.42 5.87
C GLY A 158 -15.20 -14.27 5.70
N PRO A 159 -15.85 -13.25 6.27
CA PRO A 159 -17.26 -13.03 6.03
C PRO A 159 -17.52 -12.66 4.56
N VAL A 160 -18.69 -13.02 4.03
CA VAL A 160 -19.18 -12.47 2.77
C VAL A 160 -19.42 -10.98 2.96
N LEU A 161 -18.87 -10.15 2.06
CA LEU A 161 -18.90 -8.71 2.22
C LEU A 161 -20.31 -8.12 2.17
N GLY A 162 -21.20 -8.66 1.35
CA GLY A 162 -22.53 -8.07 1.17
C GLY A 162 -22.42 -6.58 0.86
N SER A 163 -23.17 -5.75 1.55
CA SER A 163 -23.15 -4.28 1.40
C SER A 163 -22.03 -3.58 2.19
N THR A 164 -21.15 -4.33 2.89
CA THR A 164 -20.07 -3.74 3.69
C THR A 164 -19.15 -2.89 2.82
N SER A 165 -18.99 -1.63 3.16
CA SER A 165 -18.08 -0.72 2.47
C SER A 165 -16.82 -0.54 3.29
N LEU A 166 -15.68 -0.76 2.65
CA LEU A 166 -14.36 -0.62 3.26
C LEU A 166 -13.55 0.47 2.52
N ASP A 167 -12.89 1.31 3.27
CA ASP A 167 -11.76 2.17 2.90
C ASP A 167 -10.89 2.28 4.15
N THR A 168 -10.26 1.15 4.53
CA THR A 168 -9.74 0.97 5.90
C THR A 168 -8.36 0.36 5.87
N ALA A 169 -7.41 1.02 6.54
CA ALA A 169 -6.08 0.49 6.82
C ALA A 169 -6.16 -0.43 8.07
N MET A 170 -5.53 -1.58 7.98
CA MET A 170 -5.49 -2.60 9.04
C MET A 170 -4.05 -2.98 9.33
N THR A 171 -3.78 -3.31 10.59
CA THR A 171 -2.45 -3.69 11.09
C THR A 171 -2.53 -4.84 12.10
N ASP A 172 -1.41 -5.13 12.77
CA ASP A 172 -1.27 -6.31 13.64
C ASP A 172 -1.61 -7.59 12.88
N LEU A 173 -0.97 -7.74 11.72
CA LEU A 173 -1.24 -8.79 10.75
C LEU A 173 -0.62 -10.11 11.21
N ALA A 174 -1.44 -11.12 11.47
CA ALA A 174 -0.97 -12.47 11.78
C ALA A 174 -0.22 -13.06 10.57
N ARG A 175 0.99 -13.58 10.85
CA ARG A 175 1.88 -14.15 9.85
C ARG A 175 1.95 -15.66 9.97
N ALA A 176 2.06 -16.33 8.84
CA ALA A 176 2.29 -17.77 8.79
C ALA A 176 3.76 -18.12 9.10
N ALA A 177 4.10 -19.41 9.13
CA ALA A 177 5.44 -19.89 9.43
C ALA A 177 6.52 -19.39 8.44
N ASP A 178 6.14 -18.97 7.24
CA ASP A 178 7.02 -18.37 6.23
C ASP A 178 7.22 -16.85 6.39
N GLY A 179 6.73 -16.26 7.50
CA GLY A 179 6.83 -14.84 7.80
C GLY A 179 5.82 -13.94 7.05
N ARG A 180 5.00 -14.49 6.17
CA ARG A 180 4.06 -13.75 5.33
C ARG A 180 2.67 -13.70 5.94
N TRP A 181 2.02 -12.57 5.85
CA TRP A 181 0.56 -12.48 6.01
C TRP A 181 -0.14 -12.66 4.66
N ARG A 182 -1.42 -13.08 4.71
CA ARG A 182 -2.21 -13.34 3.50
C ARG A 182 -3.62 -12.79 3.63
N VAL A 183 -4.02 -12.02 2.62
CA VAL A 183 -5.42 -11.60 2.40
C VAL A 183 -6.00 -12.43 1.28
N LYS A 184 -7.20 -12.97 1.48
CA LYS A 184 -7.84 -13.84 0.51
C LYS A 184 -9.25 -13.35 0.15
N VAL A 185 -9.52 -13.26 -1.15
CA VAL A 185 -10.85 -13.03 -1.74
C VAL A 185 -11.33 -14.35 -2.30
N VAL A 186 -12.53 -14.81 -1.91
CA VAL A 186 -13.04 -16.15 -2.23
C VAL A 186 -14.45 -16.08 -2.80
N LEU A 187 -14.72 -16.86 -3.85
CA LEU A 187 -16.05 -17.13 -4.38
C LEU A 187 -16.17 -18.63 -4.78
N GLY A 188 -16.93 -19.41 -4.00
CA GLY A 188 -17.01 -20.85 -4.18
C GLY A 188 -15.63 -21.51 -4.03
N GLU A 189 -15.17 -22.20 -5.08
CA GLU A 189 -13.86 -22.86 -5.09
C GLU A 189 -12.73 -21.97 -5.62
N ARG A 190 -13.06 -20.80 -6.18
CA ARG A 190 -12.07 -19.85 -6.73
C ARG A 190 -11.59 -18.88 -5.65
N TYR A 191 -10.32 -18.51 -5.72
CA TYR A 191 -9.77 -17.49 -4.86
C TYR A 191 -8.69 -16.66 -5.56
N ALA A 192 -8.51 -15.43 -5.08
CA ALA A 192 -7.34 -14.60 -5.29
C ALA A 192 -6.75 -14.27 -3.92
N GLU A 193 -5.45 -14.45 -3.77
CA GLU A 193 -4.73 -14.22 -2.52
C GLU A 193 -3.62 -13.21 -2.77
N LEU A 194 -3.48 -12.24 -1.86
CA LEU A 194 -2.34 -11.34 -1.80
C LEU A 194 -1.59 -11.59 -0.50
N TRP A 195 -0.26 -11.68 -0.58
CA TRP A 195 0.61 -11.79 0.58
C TRP A 195 1.60 -10.63 0.65
N GLY A 196 2.03 -10.28 1.85
CA GLY A 196 3.13 -9.36 2.12
C GLY A 196 4.16 -10.00 3.06
N ASP A 197 5.43 -9.64 2.89
CA ASP A 197 6.53 -10.06 3.76
C ASP A 197 6.55 -9.28 5.09
N GLU A 198 7.61 -9.48 5.90
CA GLU A 198 7.76 -8.84 7.21
C GLU A 198 7.90 -7.31 7.14
N THR A 199 8.19 -6.74 5.97
CA THR A 199 8.31 -5.29 5.81
C THR A 199 6.96 -4.60 5.60
N MET A 200 5.93 -5.36 5.20
CA MET A 200 4.56 -4.87 4.97
C MET A 200 3.77 -4.99 6.27
N ASN A 201 3.73 -3.92 7.08
CA ASN A 201 3.06 -3.92 8.38
C ASN A 201 1.57 -3.59 8.31
N TRP A 202 1.11 -3.06 7.18
CA TRP A 202 -0.24 -2.61 6.96
C TRP A 202 -0.85 -3.20 5.69
N VAL A 203 -2.17 -3.30 5.68
CA VAL A 203 -2.95 -3.55 4.47
C VAL A 203 -4.16 -2.64 4.42
N GLN A 204 -4.38 -1.96 3.29
CA GLN A 204 -5.62 -1.24 3.02
C GLN A 204 -6.59 -2.15 2.28
N ALA A 205 -7.82 -2.25 2.76
CA ALA A 205 -8.92 -2.86 2.03
C ALA A 205 -9.87 -1.76 1.51
N PHE A 206 -10.07 -1.71 0.19
CA PHE A 206 -10.96 -0.72 -0.42
C PHE A 206 -11.93 -1.38 -1.40
N THR A 207 -13.20 -1.25 -1.13
CA THR A 207 -14.29 -1.89 -1.90
C THR A 207 -14.82 -1.04 -3.06
N GLY A 208 -14.25 0.14 -3.31
CA GLY A 208 -14.57 0.96 -4.47
C GLY A 208 -15.62 2.04 -4.25
N GLY A 209 -16.18 2.20 -3.05
CA GLY A 209 -17.20 3.20 -2.73
C GLY A 209 -18.33 3.23 -3.78
N PRO A 210 -18.65 4.39 -4.40
CA PRO A 210 -19.70 4.50 -5.42
C PRO A 210 -19.42 3.70 -6.71
N ASN A 211 -18.15 3.35 -6.95
CA ASN A 211 -17.72 2.55 -8.10
C ASN A 211 -17.52 1.06 -7.73
N ARG A 212 -18.13 0.65 -6.63
CA ARG A 212 -18.15 -0.73 -6.17
C ARG A 212 -18.70 -1.64 -7.26
N ASN A 213 -17.89 -2.56 -7.76
CA ASN A 213 -18.32 -3.51 -8.76
C ASN A 213 -17.63 -4.87 -8.57
N TRP A 214 -16.66 -5.24 -9.38
CA TRP A 214 -16.13 -6.60 -9.50
C TRP A 214 -14.70 -6.80 -8.97
N SER A 215 -14.14 -5.83 -8.25
CA SER A 215 -12.77 -5.93 -7.73
C SER A 215 -12.57 -5.18 -6.42
N ILE A 216 -11.72 -5.70 -5.56
CA ILE A 216 -11.34 -5.12 -4.28
C ILE A 216 -9.88 -4.69 -4.36
N ALA A 217 -9.56 -3.45 -3.97
CA ALA A 217 -8.18 -3.09 -3.74
C ALA A 217 -7.71 -3.71 -2.41
N VAL A 218 -6.61 -4.42 -2.46
CA VAL A 218 -5.88 -4.95 -1.30
C VAL A 218 -4.47 -4.42 -1.39
N GLU A 219 -4.16 -3.41 -0.60
CA GLU A 219 -2.95 -2.62 -0.75
C GLU A 219 -1.95 -2.98 0.35
N PRO A 220 -0.89 -3.74 0.05
CA PRO A 220 0.21 -3.94 1.00
C PRO A 220 0.94 -2.62 1.20
N MET A 221 1.23 -2.27 2.46
CA MET A 221 1.91 -1.03 2.81
C MET A 221 2.92 -1.26 3.94
N THR A 222 4.04 -0.54 3.89
CA THR A 222 5.07 -0.57 4.94
C THR A 222 4.67 0.25 6.17
N CYS A 223 3.90 1.31 5.97
CA CYS A 223 3.39 2.20 7.02
C CYS A 223 1.95 2.63 6.72
N GLY A 224 1.23 3.02 7.75
CA GLY A 224 -0.14 3.53 7.62
C GLY A 224 -0.22 4.96 7.07
N PRO A 225 -1.46 5.48 6.87
CA PRO A 225 -1.68 6.86 6.45
C PRO A 225 -1.02 7.87 7.39
N ASP A 226 -0.53 8.98 6.85
CA ASP A 226 0.05 10.13 7.58
C ASP A 226 1.30 9.82 8.40
N ALA A 227 2.00 8.72 8.12
CA ALA A 227 3.17 8.26 8.88
C ALA A 227 4.34 9.27 8.90
N PHE A 228 4.40 10.23 7.96
CA PHE A 228 5.40 11.30 7.96
C PHE A 228 5.18 12.33 9.09
N ASN A 229 4.00 12.33 9.70
CA ASN A 229 3.62 13.18 10.82
C ASN A 229 3.49 12.37 12.12
N ALA A 230 3.70 13.01 13.26
CA ALA A 230 3.45 12.40 14.55
C ALA A 230 1.98 11.94 14.66
N GLY A 231 1.77 10.72 15.11
CA GLY A 231 0.45 10.10 15.20
C GLY A 231 0.53 8.58 15.33
N PRO A 232 -0.60 7.87 15.26
CA PRO A 232 -0.66 6.44 15.55
C PRO A 232 0.07 5.55 14.52
N THR A 233 0.47 6.10 13.39
CA THR A 233 1.13 5.37 12.28
C THR A 233 2.60 5.77 12.10
N HIS A 234 3.11 6.73 12.92
CA HIS A 234 4.43 7.30 12.77
C HIS A 234 5.57 6.31 13.02
N ASP A 235 5.40 5.40 13.95
CA ASP A 235 6.44 4.45 14.35
C ASP A 235 6.85 3.47 13.25
N ASP A 236 6.02 3.31 12.21
CA ASP A 236 6.32 2.50 11.04
C ASP A 236 7.05 3.28 9.92
N LEU A 237 7.27 4.59 10.10
CA LEU A 237 8.04 5.38 9.15
C LEU A 237 9.49 4.90 9.09
N ARG A 238 9.98 4.66 7.88
CA ARG A 238 11.40 4.39 7.66
C ARG A 238 12.15 5.66 7.34
N VAL A 239 13.43 5.69 7.73
CA VAL A 239 14.37 6.74 7.33
C VAL A 239 15.48 6.04 6.55
N LEU A 240 15.76 6.51 5.34
CA LEU A 240 16.84 6.00 4.51
C LEU A 240 18.00 7.02 4.52
N GLY A 241 19.13 6.63 5.10
CA GLY A 241 20.38 7.39 5.03
C GLY A 241 20.97 7.39 3.61
N PRO A 242 21.96 8.27 3.32
CA PRO A 242 22.64 8.28 2.03
C PRO A 242 23.24 6.91 1.67
N GLY A 243 22.87 6.38 0.49
CA GLY A 243 23.28 5.08 0.02
C GLY A 243 22.52 3.89 0.63
N GLU A 244 21.64 4.12 1.59
CA GLU A 244 20.83 3.07 2.20
C GLU A 244 19.70 2.64 1.27
N ALA A 245 19.41 1.32 1.27
CA ALA A 245 18.34 0.72 0.50
C ALA A 245 17.29 0.05 1.39
N PHE A 246 16.04 0.16 1.01
CA PHE A 246 14.91 -0.64 1.48
C PHE A 246 14.64 -1.75 0.46
N ILE A 247 14.39 -2.97 0.93
CA ILE A 247 13.89 -4.08 0.12
C ILE A 247 12.64 -4.63 0.78
N GLY A 248 11.58 -4.84 -0.02
CA GLY A 248 10.34 -5.44 0.45
C GLY A 248 9.62 -6.19 -0.66
N GLN A 249 8.80 -7.18 -0.28
CA GLN A 249 8.12 -8.07 -1.21
C GLN A 249 6.64 -8.22 -0.90
N TRP A 250 5.87 -8.38 -1.95
CA TRP A 250 4.49 -8.84 -1.91
C TRP A 250 4.19 -9.67 -3.15
N GLY A 251 3.08 -10.37 -3.16
CA GLY A 251 2.73 -11.15 -4.32
C GLY A 251 1.27 -11.51 -4.39
N ILE A 252 0.86 -12.10 -5.53
CA ILE A 252 -0.50 -12.53 -5.81
C ILE A 252 -0.47 -13.96 -6.33
N SER A 253 -1.32 -14.80 -5.77
CA SER A 253 -1.64 -16.13 -6.27
C SER A 253 -3.15 -16.31 -6.40
N GLY A 254 -3.60 -17.40 -7.03
CA GLY A 254 -5.01 -17.66 -7.20
C GLY A 254 -5.31 -19.00 -7.86
N LYS A 255 -6.61 -19.35 -7.86
CA LYS A 255 -7.14 -20.55 -8.50
C LYS A 255 -8.54 -20.26 -9.07
#